data_009863aeef990fb5888ee5735871d633
#
_entry.id   009863aeef990fb5888ee5735871d633
#
_cell.length_a   1.000
_cell.length_b   1.000
_cell.length_c   1.000
_cell.angle_alpha   90.00
_cell.angle_beta   90.00
_cell.angle_gamma   90.00
#
_symmetry.space_group_name_H-M   'P 1'
#
loop_
_entity.id
_entity.type
_entity.pdbx_description
1 polymer ?
#
loop_
_entity_poly.entity_id
_entity_poly.type
_entity_poly.pdbx_seq_one_letter_code
_entity_poly.pdbx_strand_id
1 'polypeptide(L)'
;KANTRTASGGGVGIMWGKPVAYVFIRPQRYTKEFIDAGDHFSLSVLGEDYRKTLNYFGTVSGRDEDKIAKSGLHVAHENGTPYFEEANTVLVCRKLYAQPYDPACFIDKSCDEKWYPNKDYHTMYIAEIEKVLVD
;
A
#
# COMPACT_ATOMS: atom_id res chain seq x y z
N LYS A 1 -1.22 -14.40 7.93
CA LYS A 1 -0.39 -14.32 6.73
C LYS A 1 -0.24 -12.85 6.31
N ALA A 2 0.96 -12.47 5.96
CA ALA A 2 1.26 -11.13 5.46
C ALA A 2 1.42 -11.15 3.95
N ASN A 3 1.12 -10.02 3.31
CA ASN A 3 1.42 -9.79 1.91
C ASN A 3 1.92 -8.37 1.74
N THR A 4 2.58 -8.11 0.62
CA THR A 4 3.15 -6.80 0.35
C THR A 4 3.09 -6.47 -1.14
N ARG A 5 3.21 -5.18 -1.46
CA ARG A 5 3.42 -4.71 -2.82
C ARG A 5 4.12 -3.35 -2.77
N THR A 6 4.70 -2.97 -3.91
CA THR A 6 5.33 -1.67 -4.05
C THR A 6 4.26 -0.61 -4.33
N ALA A 7 4.30 0.49 -3.57
CA ALA A 7 3.43 1.63 -3.81
C ALA A 7 4.18 2.70 -4.60
N SER A 8 3.59 3.15 -5.71
CA SER A 8 4.18 4.20 -6.56
C SER A 8 3.33 5.47 -6.59
N GLY A 9 2.08 5.38 -6.13
CA GLY A 9 1.20 6.54 -6.03
C GLY A 9 0.71 6.71 -4.60
N GLY A 10 0.39 7.95 -4.24
CA GLY A 10 -0.08 8.27 -2.91
C GLY A 10 0.76 9.36 -2.27
N GLY A 11 0.67 9.47 -0.97
CA GLY A 11 1.41 10.48 -0.22
C GLY A 11 0.99 10.54 1.22
N VAL A 12 1.46 11.58 1.90
CA VAL A 12 1.10 11.86 3.29
C VAL A 12 0.62 13.31 3.40
N GLY A 13 -0.19 13.57 4.39
CA GLY A 13 -0.71 14.92 4.61
C GLY A 13 -1.52 15.01 5.89
N ILE A 14 -2.41 15.99 5.94
CA ILE A 14 -3.31 16.21 7.06
C ILE A 14 -4.74 16.12 6.56
N MET A 15 -5.57 15.37 7.26
CA MET A 15 -6.99 15.28 6.99
C MET A 15 -7.73 15.07 8.30
N TRP A 16 -8.83 15.79 8.49
CA TRP A 16 -9.63 15.72 9.72
C TRP A 16 -8.81 16.00 10.99
N GLY A 17 -7.82 16.90 10.89
CA GLY A 17 -6.95 17.26 12.00
C GLY A 17 -5.96 16.18 12.39
N LYS A 18 -5.71 15.19 11.53
CA LYS A 18 -4.83 14.06 11.82
C LYS A 18 -3.75 13.91 10.75
N PRO A 19 -2.56 13.43 11.11
CA PRO A 19 -1.58 13.01 10.09
C PRO A 19 -2.11 11.76 9.40
N VAL A 20 -2.16 11.78 8.08
CA VAL A 20 -2.72 10.68 7.30
C VAL A 20 -1.79 10.28 6.16
N ALA A 21 -1.95 9.02 5.72
CA ALA A 21 -1.38 8.51 4.49
C ALA A 21 -2.50 8.22 3.50
N TYR A 22 -2.23 8.48 2.23
CA TYR A 22 -3.14 8.16 1.12
C TYR A 22 -2.52 7.03 0.33
N VAL A 23 -3.23 5.91 0.19
CA VAL A 23 -2.78 4.78 -0.63
C VAL A 23 -3.87 4.38 -1.62
N PHE A 24 -3.44 3.85 -2.76
CA PHE A 24 -4.34 3.53 -3.88
C PHE A 24 -4.03 2.12 -4.36
N ILE A 25 -5.04 1.25 -4.37
CA ILE A 25 -4.86 -0.16 -4.71
C ILE A 25 -5.88 -0.57 -5.77
N ARG A 26 -5.42 -1.21 -6.84
CA ARG A 26 -6.29 -1.75 -7.90
C ARG A 26 -7.00 -3.02 -7.40
N PRO A 27 -8.24 -3.29 -7.89
CA PRO A 27 -9.05 -4.39 -7.37
C PRO A 27 -8.44 -5.77 -7.59
N GLN A 28 -7.63 -5.96 -8.63
CA GLN A 28 -7.04 -7.26 -8.93
C GLN A 28 -5.81 -7.59 -8.09
N ARG A 29 -5.29 -6.64 -7.29
CA ARG A 29 -4.12 -6.89 -6.45
C ARG A 29 -4.48 -7.74 -5.24
N TYR A 30 -3.66 -8.75 -4.97
CA TYR A 30 -3.86 -9.65 -3.82
C TYR A 30 -3.79 -8.88 -2.49
N THR A 31 -2.95 -7.86 -2.42
CA THR A 31 -2.81 -6.98 -1.24
C THR A 31 -4.15 -6.34 -0.84
N LYS A 32 -5.05 -6.08 -1.82
CA LYS A 32 -6.35 -5.48 -1.52
C LYS A 32 -7.18 -6.36 -0.57
N GLU A 33 -7.10 -7.67 -0.73
CA GLU A 33 -7.82 -8.59 0.17
C GLU A 33 -7.31 -8.46 1.61
N PHE A 34 -6.02 -8.25 1.80
CA PHE A 34 -5.41 -8.07 3.12
C PHE A 34 -5.78 -6.73 3.74
N ILE A 35 -5.75 -5.65 2.94
CA ILE A 35 -6.14 -4.31 3.40
C ILE A 35 -7.62 -4.26 3.76
N ASP A 36 -8.49 -4.84 2.92
CA ASP A 36 -9.93 -4.81 3.17
C ASP A 36 -10.32 -5.66 4.39
N ALA A 37 -9.58 -6.72 4.66
CA ALA A 37 -9.87 -7.62 5.78
C ALA A 37 -9.44 -7.04 7.14
N GLY A 38 -8.45 -6.16 7.18
CA GLY A 38 -7.91 -5.60 8.42
C GLY A 38 -8.22 -4.13 8.61
N ASP A 39 -7.97 -3.63 9.83
CA ASP A 39 -8.14 -2.20 10.16
C ASP A 39 -6.85 -1.42 9.99
N HIS A 40 -5.72 -2.10 9.98
CA HIS A 40 -4.39 -1.50 9.98
C HIS A 40 -3.53 -2.04 8.85
N PHE A 41 -2.59 -1.23 8.41
CA PHE A 41 -1.52 -1.65 7.51
C PHE A 41 -0.29 -0.80 7.77
N SER A 42 0.85 -1.19 7.18
CA SER A 42 2.07 -0.41 7.31
C SER A 42 2.61 -0.01 5.93
N LEU A 43 3.32 1.12 5.93
CA LEU A 43 4.12 1.57 4.80
C LEU A 43 5.58 1.51 5.24
N SER A 44 6.36 0.65 4.58
CA SER A 44 7.78 0.47 4.87
C SER A 44 8.60 1.19 3.82
N VAL A 45 9.50 2.08 4.26
CA VAL A 45 10.42 2.77 3.38
C VAL A 45 11.76 2.04 3.44
N LEU A 46 12.13 1.41 2.34
CA LEU A 46 13.38 0.67 2.21
C LEU A 46 14.41 1.52 1.45
N GLY A 47 15.69 1.35 1.79
CA GLY A 47 16.76 2.08 1.12
C GLY A 47 17.02 1.61 -0.31
N GLU A 48 17.93 2.31 -1.00
CA GLU A 48 18.29 2.05 -2.39
C GLU A 48 18.76 0.61 -2.62
N ASP A 49 19.37 -0.01 -1.64
CA ASP A 49 19.86 -1.40 -1.73
C ASP A 49 18.74 -2.40 -1.99
N TYR A 50 17.50 -2.02 -1.73
CA TYR A 50 16.34 -2.88 -1.88
C TYR A 50 15.52 -2.57 -3.13
N ARG A 51 16.04 -1.79 -4.06
CA ARG A 51 15.30 -1.40 -5.28
C ARG A 51 14.84 -2.63 -6.09
N LYS A 52 15.71 -3.63 -6.25
CA LYS A 52 15.35 -4.85 -6.97
C LYS A 52 14.23 -5.62 -6.27
N THR A 53 14.27 -5.66 -4.94
CA THR A 53 13.25 -6.29 -4.12
C THR A 53 11.90 -5.58 -4.28
N LEU A 54 11.93 -4.24 -4.29
CA LEU A 54 10.71 -3.43 -4.51
C LEU A 54 10.11 -3.70 -5.89
N ASN A 55 10.94 -3.78 -6.92
CA ASN A 55 10.47 -4.10 -8.27
C ASN A 55 9.84 -5.50 -8.31
N TYR A 56 10.45 -6.47 -7.65
CA TYR A 56 9.92 -7.83 -7.55
C TYR A 56 8.55 -7.83 -6.87
N PHE A 57 8.40 -7.13 -5.75
CA PHE A 57 7.11 -7.04 -5.04
C PHE A 57 6.02 -6.41 -5.92
N GLY A 58 6.39 -5.48 -6.79
CA GLY A 58 5.44 -4.79 -7.66
C GLY A 58 5.06 -5.58 -8.90
N THR A 59 5.80 -6.63 -9.25
CA THR A 59 5.58 -7.39 -10.49
C THR A 59 4.99 -8.78 -10.27
N VAL A 60 5.09 -9.32 -9.07
CA VAL A 60 4.66 -10.69 -8.75
C VAL A 60 3.52 -10.66 -7.75
N SER A 61 2.49 -11.49 -7.98
CA SER A 61 1.37 -11.59 -7.05
C SER A 61 1.68 -12.57 -5.91
N GLY A 62 1.27 -12.23 -4.70
CA GLY A 62 1.33 -13.15 -3.56
C GLY A 62 0.43 -14.38 -3.73
N ARG A 63 -0.49 -14.35 -4.71
CA ARG A 63 -1.29 -15.54 -5.07
C ARG A 63 -0.44 -16.58 -5.75
N ASP A 64 0.56 -16.15 -6.54
CA ASP A 64 1.38 -17.03 -7.36
C ASP A 64 2.60 -17.56 -6.62
N GLU A 65 3.15 -16.75 -5.71
CA GLU A 65 4.30 -17.18 -4.90
C GLU A 65 4.39 -16.39 -3.59
N ASP A 66 5.07 -16.98 -2.61
CA ASP A 66 5.36 -16.30 -1.35
C ASP A 66 6.57 -15.37 -1.57
N LYS A 67 6.27 -14.16 -2.05
CA LYS A 67 7.32 -13.20 -2.40
C LYS A 67 8.06 -12.63 -1.20
N ILE A 68 7.45 -12.62 -0.02
CA ILE A 68 8.13 -12.20 1.20
C ILE A 68 9.21 -13.21 1.57
N ALA A 69 8.90 -14.50 1.56
CA ALA A 69 9.88 -15.55 1.84
C ALA A 69 11.03 -15.53 0.84
N LYS A 70 10.74 -15.32 -0.44
CA LYS A 70 11.75 -15.27 -1.49
C LYS A 70 12.63 -14.02 -1.44
N SER A 71 12.14 -12.93 -0.85
CA SER A 71 12.88 -11.67 -0.79
C SER A 71 14.05 -11.69 0.19
N GLY A 72 14.00 -12.56 1.19
CA GLY A 72 14.97 -12.57 2.28
C GLY A 72 14.73 -11.50 3.34
N LEU A 73 13.70 -10.67 3.19
CA LEU A 73 13.35 -9.67 4.19
C LEU A 73 12.65 -10.32 5.38
N HIS A 74 12.76 -9.68 6.52
CA HIS A 74 12.19 -10.18 7.78
C HIS A 74 10.97 -9.37 8.18
N VAL A 75 9.87 -10.04 8.49
CA VAL A 75 8.64 -9.41 8.93
C VAL A 75 8.60 -9.36 10.44
N ALA A 76 8.35 -8.17 10.98
CA ALA A 76 8.05 -7.96 12.38
C ALA A 76 6.62 -7.43 12.51
N HIS A 77 6.12 -7.29 13.74
CA HIS A 77 4.75 -6.84 13.98
C HIS A 77 4.73 -5.75 15.04
N GLU A 78 3.92 -4.72 14.80
CA GLU A 78 3.61 -3.67 15.76
C GLU A 78 2.11 -3.72 16.02
N ASN A 79 1.71 -4.15 17.24
CA ASN A 79 0.30 -4.35 17.60
C ASN A 79 -0.46 -5.20 16.56
N GLY A 80 0.18 -6.24 16.06
CA GLY A 80 -0.41 -7.15 15.08
C GLY A 80 -0.26 -6.71 13.63
N THR A 81 0.23 -5.49 13.36
CA THR A 81 0.44 -5.00 12.00
C THR A 81 1.83 -5.39 11.51
N PRO A 82 1.94 -6.12 10.38
CA PRO A 82 3.25 -6.53 9.86
C PRO A 82 4.00 -5.38 9.20
N TYR A 83 5.32 -5.40 9.33
CA TYR A 83 6.21 -4.48 8.62
C TYR A 83 7.57 -5.17 8.40
N PHE A 84 8.43 -4.55 7.59
CA PHE A 84 9.77 -5.10 7.32
C PHE A 84 10.79 -4.50 8.28
N GLU A 85 11.56 -5.37 8.97
CA GLU A 85 12.62 -4.96 9.89
C GLU A 85 13.71 -4.14 9.17
N GLU A 86 13.93 -4.40 7.89
CA GLU A 86 14.95 -3.72 7.09
C GLU A 86 14.57 -2.30 6.68
N ALA A 87 13.35 -1.87 6.95
CA ALA A 87 12.91 -0.52 6.62
C ALA A 87 13.59 0.53 7.50
N ASN A 88 14.01 1.66 6.89
CA ASN A 88 14.53 2.79 7.68
C ASN A 88 13.40 3.61 8.32
N THR A 89 12.22 3.57 7.74
CA THR A 89 11.03 4.23 8.30
C THR A 89 9.82 3.35 8.04
N VAL A 90 8.97 3.22 9.06
CA VAL A 90 7.71 2.49 8.95
C VAL A 90 6.59 3.38 9.46
N LEU A 91 5.55 3.56 8.66
CA LEU A 91 4.33 4.23 9.07
C LEU A 91 3.29 3.16 9.38
N VAL A 92 2.82 3.11 10.62
CA VAL A 92 1.75 2.19 11.03
C VAL A 92 0.44 2.95 10.96
N CYS A 93 -0.48 2.48 10.13
CA CYS A 93 -1.66 3.24 9.72
C CYS A 93 -2.94 2.50 10.07
N ARG A 94 -3.96 3.26 10.53
CA ARG A 94 -5.31 2.77 10.77
C ARG A 94 -6.25 3.35 9.71
N LYS A 95 -6.99 2.51 9.00
CA LYS A 95 -7.91 2.95 7.97
C LYS A 95 -9.00 3.86 8.55
N LEU A 96 -9.24 4.97 7.87
CA LEU A 96 -10.32 5.90 8.23
C LEU A 96 -11.39 5.95 7.14
N TYR A 97 -11.00 5.80 5.87
CA TYR A 97 -11.91 5.99 4.74
C TYR A 97 -11.43 5.15 3.55
N ALA A 98 -12.37 4.54 2.85
CA ALA A 98 -12.09 3.77 1.63
C ALA A 98 -13.14 4.11 0.58
N GLN A 99 -12.69 4.45 -0.62
CA GLN A 99 -13.57 4.85 -1.72
C GLN A 99 -13.00 4.38 -3.05
N PRO A 100 -13.72 3.50 -3.79
CA PRO A 100 -13.35 3.21 -5.17
C PRO A 100 -13.51 4.46 -6.03
N TYR A 101 -12.64 4.65 -7.03
CA TYR A 101 -12.79 5.74 -7.97
C TYR A 101 -14.09 5.58 -8.75
N ASP A 102 -14.81 6.68 -8.90
CA ASP A 102 -16.01 6.75 -9.75
C ASP A 102 -15.59 7.33 -11.09
N PRO A 103 -15.73 6.59 -12.21
CA PRO A 103 -15.33 7.10 -13.52
C PRO A 103 -16.06 8.38 -13.92
N ALA A 104 -17.27 8.62 -13.40
CA ALA A 104 -17.99 9.86 -13.63
C ALA A 104 -17.32 11.07 -13.01
N CYS A 105 -16.41 10.88 -12.06
CA CYS A 105 -15.72 11.97 -11.37
C CYS A 105 -14.43 12.43 -12.07
N PHE A 106 -14.02 11.79 -13.17
CA PHE A 106 -12.85 12.26 -13.92
C PHE A 106 -13.21 13.56 -14.67
N ILE A 107 -12.55 14.63 -14.29
CA ILE A 107 -12.66 15.92 -14.97
C ILE A 107 -11.87 15.86 -16.27
N ASP A 108 -10.65 15.37 -16.20
CA ASP A 108 -9.81 15.08 -17.37
C ASP A 108 -10.03 13.61 -17.76
N LYS A 109 -10.83 13.40 -18.82
CA LYS A 109 -11.16 12.06 -19.28
C LYS A 109 -9.96 11.26 -19.78
N SER A 110 -8.87 11.93 -20.17
CA SER A 110 -7.67 11.24 -20.64
C SER A 110 -7.00 10.42 -19.54
N CYS A 111 -7.17 10.79 -18.28
CA CYS A 111 -6.66 10.00 -17.16
C CYS A 111 -7.33 8.63 -17.09
N ASP A 112 -8.65 8.61 -17.29
CA ASP A 112 -9.41 7.36 -17.32
C ASP A 112 -9.00 6.49 -18.52
N GLU A 113 -8.99 7.08 -19.70
CA GLU A 113 -8.68 6.35 -20.95
C GLU A 113 -7.28 5.75 -20.93
N LYS A 114 -6.29 6.52 -20.46
CA LYS A 114 -4.88 6.12 -20.45
C LYS A 114 -4.58 5.08 -19.36
N TRP A 115 -5.10 5.29 -18.16
CA TRP A 115 -4.69 4.51 -16.98
C TRP A 115 -5.65 3.38 -16.62
N TYR A 116 -6.90 3.44 -17.10
CA TYR A 116 -7.93 2.44 -16.78
C TYR A 116 -8.63 1.89 -18.03
N PRO A 117 -7.87 1.38 -19.03
CA PRO A 117 -8.52 0.82 -20.22
C PRO A 117 -9.39 -0.41 -19.90
N ASN A 118 -9.09 -1.11 -18.81
CA ASN A 118 -9.84 -2.29 -18.37
C ASN A 118 -10.84 -1.96 -17.26
N LYS A 119 -11.03 -0.68 -16.93
CA LYS A 119 -11.96 -0.19 -15.88
C LYS A 119 -11.65 -0.77 -14.51
N ASP A 120 -10.38 -1.07 -14.24
CA ASP A 120 -9.89 -1.63 -12.98
C ASP A 120 -9.45 -0.50 -12.04
N TYR A 121 -10.42 0.33 -11.66
CA TYR A 121 -10.18 1.55 -10.89
C TYR A 121 -9.58 1.27 -9.52
N HIS A 122 -8.64 2.13 -9.11
CA HIS A 122 -8.08 2.06 -7.76
C HIS A 122 -9.15 2.34 -6.71
N THR A 123 -9.01 1.72 -5.54
CA THR A 123 -9.66 2.18 -4.33
C THR A 123 -8.69 3.08 -3.58
N MET A 124 -9.16 4.26 -3.17
CA MET A 124 -8.40 5.19 -2.35
C MET A 124 -8.64 4.86 -0.88
N TYR A 125 -7.56 4.74 -0.12
CA TYR A 125 -7.64 4.58 1.33
C TYR A 125 -6.99 5.79 1.98
N ILE A 126 -7.69 6.39 2.94
CA ILE A 126 -7.14 7.43 3.81
C ILE A 126 -6.99 6.81 5.18
N ALA A 127 -5.78 6.82 5.72
CA ALA A 127 -5.49 6.15 6.98
C ALA A 127 -4.71 7.07 7.91
N GLU A 128 -5.06 7.05 9.19
CA GLU A 128 -4.32 7.80 10.20
C GLU A 128 -2.97 7.15 10.45
N ILE A 129 -1.91 7.96 10.46
CA ILE A 129 -0.58 7.52 10.87
C ILE A 129 -0.56 7.52 12.39
N GLU A 130 -0.69 6.33 12.99
CA GLU A 130 -0.75 6.20 14.44
C GLU A 130 0.64 6.11 15.07
N LYS A 131 1.61 5.57 14.33
CA LYS A 131 2.96 5.39 14.84
C LYS A 131 3.97 5.44 13.71
N VAL A 132 5.13 6.03 13.99
CA VAL A 132 6.27 6.06 13.07
C VAL A 132 7.43 5.36 13.75
N LEU A 133 7.95 4.31 13.09
CA LEU A 133 9.13 3.60 13.56
C LEU A 133 10.30 4.04 12.69
N VAL A 134 11.41 4.42 13.32
CA VAL A 134 12.63 4.83 12.61
C VAL A 134 13.83 4.07 13.13
N ASP A 135 14.82 3.91 12.27
CA ASP A 135 16.11 3.31 12.64
C ASP A 135 16.81 4.12 13.72
#